data_a662db42c59c3f1e2da4daa3ea302bd6
#
_entry.id   a662db42c59c3f1e2da4daa3ea302bd6
#
_cell.length_a   1.000
_cell.length_b   1.000
_cell.length_c   1.000
_cell.angle_alpha   90.00
_cell.angle_beta   90.00
_cell.angle_gamma   90.00
#
_symmetry.space_group_name_H-M   'P 1'
#
loop_
_entity.id
_entity.type
_entity.pdbx_description
1 polymer ?
#
loop_
_entity_poly.entity_id
_entity_poly.type
_entity_poly.pdbx_seq_one_letter_code
_entity_poly.pdbx_strand_id
1 'polypeptide(L)'
;MKKKYFKKIICLLLCLLLFSFAAIGCGKKAASADTDTMVNVTLNEVAHSIFYAPLYVAIEEGYFAEEGINLTLVTGFGADKTMTAVLTDEADIGFMGSESTIYTYAGGSKDYVVNFAQLTQRAGNFLVSREPIENFDWEMLKGTEVLGGRAGGMPQMVFEYILKKNNIDPKADLSIDQSIDFGSTAAAFSGGQGEFTVEFEPHATSLEEKGDGYVVASLGEDSGYVPYTAFSAKKSFIEGNPEVIQSFTNALQKGMDYVNSHSSSEIADVIAPQFAETPKETITTIVTRYHDQNTWKENLVFEEDAFMLLQNILEEAGELSERVPYEDLVTTSFASEAAK
;
A
#
# COMPACT_ATOMS: atom_id res chain seq x y z
N MET A 1 -37.09 42.31 56.21
CA MET A 1 -37.73 41.11 55.57
C MET A 1 -37.67 41.10 54.02
N LYS A 2 -37.65 42.24 53.31
CA LYS A 2 -37.69 42.29 51.82
C LYS A 2 -36.45 41.71 51.09
N LYS A 3 -35.24 41.72 51.66
CA LYS A 3 -34.01 41.24 51.02
C LYS A 3 -33.88 39.68 50.97
N LYS A 4 -34.57 38.95 51.80
CA LYS A 4 -34.52 37.49 51.90
C LYS A 4 -35.41 36.80 50.87
N TYR A 5 -36.49 37.44 50.46
CA TYR A 5 -37.38 36.94 49.39
C TYR A 5 -36.81 37.18 47.97
N PHE A 6 -36.13 38.32 47.81
CA PHE A 6 -35.51 38.63 46.49
C PHE A 6 -34.43 37.66 46.08
N LYS A 7 -33.60 37.17 47.03
CA LYS A 7 -32.58 36.09 46.73
C LYS A 7 -33.24 34.75 46.44
N LYS A 8 -34.38 34.40 47.03
CA LYS A 8 -35.07 33.12 46.72
C LYS A 8 -35.75 33.16 45.35
N ILE A 9 -36.27 34.30 44.92
CA ILE A 9 -36.89 34.47 43.59
C ILE A 9 -35.82 34.43 42.48
N ILE A 10 -34.63 35.00 42.69
CA ILE A 10 -33.51 34.93 41.75
C ILE A 10 -32.97 33.48 41.60
N CYS A 11 -32.87 32.73 42.70
CA CYS A 11 -32.49 31.31 42.61
C CYS A 11 -33.53 30.45 41.89
N LEU A 12 -34.85 30.73 42.09
CA LEU A 12 -35.90 29.97 41.38
C LEU A 12 -35.94 30.29 39.88
N LEU A 13 -35.67 31.53 39.48
CA LEU A 13 -35.58 31.95 38.08
C LEU A 13 -34.33 31.43 37.39
N LEU A 14 -33.20 31.30 38.11
CA LEU A 14 -31.97 30.66 37.57
C LEU A 14 -32.12 29.13 37.37
N CYS A 15 -32.87 28.45 38.23
CA CYS A 15 -33.19 27.02 38.08
C CYS A 15 -34.15 26.74 36.92
N LEU A 16 -35.07 27.66 36.59
CA LEU A 16 -35.99 27.51 35.45
C LEU A 16 -35.32 27.79 34.09
N LEU A 17 -34.25 28.58 34.06
CA LEU A 17 -33.46 28.85 32.84
C LEU A 17 -32.50 27.67 32.49
N LEU A 18 -32.19 26.80 33.42
CA LEU A 18 -31.36 25.62 33.20
C LEU A 18 -32.14 24.38 32.67
N PHE A 19 -33.48 24.42 32.70
CA PHE A 19 -34.32 23.32 32.22
C PHE A 19 -34.86 23.48 30.79
N SER A 20 -34.61 24.62 30.12
CA SER A 20 -35.13 24.91 28.77
C SER A 20 -34.15 24.66 27.63
N PHE A 21 -32.97 24.03 27.86
CA PHE A 21 -31.99 23.67 26.83
C PHE A 21 -31.92 22.17 26.54
N ALA A 22 -32.86 21.36 26.99
CA ALA A 22 -32.83 19.90 26.84
C ALA A 22 -33.86 19.36 25.84
N ALA A 23 -34.20 20.09 24.79
CA ALA A 23 -35.04 19.53 23.72
C ALA A 23 -34.89 20.31 22.42
N ILE A 24 -33.82 20.13 21.67
CA ILE A 24 -33.77 20.19 20.21
C ILE A 24 -32.34 19.68 19.83
N GLY A 25 -32.25 18.42 19.44
CA GLY A 25 -31.02 17.82 18.99
C GLY A 25 -31.26 16.38 18.49
N CYS A 26 -32.21 16.22 17.55
CA CYS A 26 -32.20 15.05 16.67
C CYS A 26 -31.14 15.24 15.56
N GLY A 27 -29.88 15.28 15.95
CA GLY A 27 -28.78 14.98 15.08
C GLY A 27 -28.60 13.46 15.13
N LYS A 28 -28.56 12.78 13.98
CA LYS A 28 -28.08 11.40 13.89
C LYS A 28 -26.76 11.32 14.66
N LYS A 29 -26.76 10.70 15.84
CA LYS A 29 -25.52 10.23 16.46
C LYS A 29 -24.93 9.23 15.48
N ALA A 30 -23.82 9.60 14.85
CA ALA A 30 -22.89 8.59 14.42
C ALA A 30 -22.65 7.70 15.65
N ALA A 31 -22.89 6.41 15.53
CA ALA A 31 -22.59 5.46 16.59
C ALA A 31 -21.09 5.60 16.85
N SER A 32 -20.72 6.20 17.99
CA SER A 32 -19.36 6.05 18.49
C SER A 32 -19.24 4.57 18.82
N ALA A 33 -18.51 3.83 18.00
CA ALA A 33 -18.10 2.48 18.34
C ALA A 33 -17.44 2.54 19.72
N ASP A 34 -17.85 1.62 20.58
CA ASP A 34 -17.35 1.54 21.95
C ASP A 34 -15.87 1.13 21.84
N THR A 35 -14.96 2.08 22.05
CA THR A 35 -13.51 1.88 21.87
C THR A 35 -12.95 0.80 22.81
N ASP A 36 -13.68 0.41 23.84
CA ASP A 36 -13.30 -0.66 24.78
C ASP A 36 -13.48 -2.08 24.21
N THR A 37 -14.11 -2.25 23.03
CA THR A 37 -14.36 -3.56 22.40
C THR A 37 -13.55 -3.78 21.12
N MET A 38 -12.80 -2.78 20.64
CA MET A 38 -11.98 -2.91 19.43
C MET A 38 -10.74 -3.73 19.67
N VAL A 39 -10.37 -4.56 18.68
CA VAL A 39 -9.10 -5.29 18.68
C VAL A 39 -8.00 -4.39 18.13
N ASN A 40 -6.91 -4.25 18.87
CA ASN A 40 -5.75 -3.52 18.37
C ASN A 40 -4.99 -4.39 17.36
N VAL A 41 -4.71 -3.84 16.19
CA VAL A 41 -3.94 -4.49 15.13
C VAL A 41 -2.85 -3.52 14.66
N THR A 42 -1.61 -3.99 14.66
CA THR A 42 -0.47 -3.25 14.10
C THR A 42 -0.17 -3.77 12.69
N LEU A 43 -0.31 -2.88 11.71
CA LEU A 43 0.06 -3.10 10.31
C LEU A 43 1.39 -2.41 10.03
N ASN A 44 2.38 -3.17 9.53
CA ASN A 44 3.62 -2.61 9.02
C ASN A 44 3.58 -2.60 7.49
N GLU A 45 3.61 -1.42 6.86
CA GLU A 45 3.66 -1.25 5.41
C GLU A 45 5.09 -1.04 4.92
N VAL A 46 5.42 -1.58 3.75
CA VAL A 46 6.76 -1.50 3.14
C VAL A 46 7.17 -0.07 2.79
N ALA A 47 6.22 0.75 2.40
CA ALA A 47 6.39 2.15 2.03
C ALA A 47 5.06 2.89 2.17
N HIS A 48 5.11 4.20 2.43
CA HIS A 48 3.94 5.06 2.42
C HIS A 48 3.76 5.65 1.02
N SER A 49 2.83 5.11 0.21
CA SER A 49 2.70 5.45 -1.21
C SER A 49 1.25 5.44 -1.67
N ILE A 50 0.88 6.41 -2.51
CA ILE A 50 -0.43 6.48 -3.17
C ILE A 50 -0.76 5.20 -3.96
N PHE A 51 0.25 4.40 -4.29
CA PHE A 51 0.10 3.05 -4.86
C PHE A 51 -0.82 2.13 -4.03
N TYR A 52 -0.96 2.42 -2.74
CA TYR A 52 -1.78 1.68 -1.79
C TYR A 52 -3.09 2.39 -1.44
N ALA A 53 -3.62 3.23 -2.34
CA ALA A 53 -4.82 4.01 -2.13
C ALA A 53 -6.00 3.23 -1.50
N PRO A 54 -6.34 1.97 -1.89
CA PRO A 54 -7.43 1.25 -1.24
C PRO A 54 -7.24 1.04 0.27
N LEU A 55 -6.00 0.84 0.74
CA LEU A 55 -5.68 0.76 2.17
C LEU A 55 -5.99 2.09 2.87
N TYR A 56 -5.52 3.20 2.29
CA TYR A 56 -5.73 4.52 2.90
C TYR A 56 -7.20 4.95 2.85
N VAL A 57 -7.94 4.59 1.81
CA VAL A 57 -9.39 4.77 1.78
C VAL A 57 -10.04 3.99 2.93
N ALA A 58 -9.64 2.73 3.15
CA ALA A 58 -10.19 1.94 4.26
C ALA A 58 -9.88 2.55 5.64
N ILE A 59 -8.75 3.23 5.79
CA ILE A 59 -8.37 3.95 7.01
C ILE A 59 -9.20 5.22 7.17
N GLU A 60 -9.24 6.10 6.16
CA GLU A 60 -9.86 7.43 6.23
C GLU A 60 -11.39 7.36 6.28
N GLU A 61 -12.01 6.41 5.57
CA GLU A 61 -13.45 6.15 5.64
C GLU A 61 -13.86 5.39 6.92
N GLY A 62 -12.89 4.94 7.74
CA GLY A 62 -13.13 4.29 9.01
C GLY A 62 -13.60 2.84 8.91
N TYR A 63 -13.39 2.15 7.80
CA TYR A 63 -13.86 0.78 7.58
C TYR A 63 -13.24 -0.21 8.56
N PHE A 64 -11.98 0.00 9.00
CA PHE A 64 -11.38 -0.82 10.05
C PHE A 64 -12.11 -0.68 11.39
N ALA A 65 -12.51 0.55 11.75
CA ALA A 65 -13.28 0.79 12.98
C ALA A 65 -14.69 0.18 12.91
N GLU A 66 -15.33 0.21 11.73
CA GLU A 66 -16.62 -0.46 11.51
C GLU A 66 -16.52 -1.98 11.71
N GLU A 67 -15.39 -2.57 11.34
CA GLU A 67 -15.09 -4.00 11.52
C GLU A 67 -14.51 -4.33 12.92
N GLY A 68 -14.53 -3.37 13.87
CA GLY A 68 -14.08 -3.57 15.24
C GLY A 68 -12.56 -3.58 15.41
N ILE A 69 -11.80 -3.01 14.48
CA ILE A 69 -10.35 -2.94 14.50
C ILE A 69 -9.89 -1.52 14.82
N ASN A 70 -9.02 -1.39 15.84
CA ASN A 70 -8.22 -0.20 16.10
C ASN A 70 -6.86 -0.39 15.43
N LEU A 71 -6.71 0.16 14.22
CA LEU A 71 -5.52 -0.02 13.40
C LEU A 71 -4.42 0.96 13.78
N THR A 72 -3.20 0.44 13.97
CA THR A 72 -1.97 1.21 14.04
C THR A 72 -1.15 0.94 12.79
N LEU A 73 -0.92 1.97 11.96
CA LEU A 73 -0.08 1.87 10.76
C LEU A 73 1.34 2.33 11.07
N VAL A 74 2.33 1.52 10.66
CA VAL A 74 3.77 1.79 10.80
C VAL A 74 4.43 1.58 9.44
N THR A 75 5.27 2.52 8.99
CA THR A 75 6.03 2.37 7.74
C THR A 75 7.42 1.79 8.02
N GLY A 76 7.72 0.63 7.43
CA GLY A 76 8.99 -0.09 7.61
C GLY A 76 10.15 0.41 6.74
N PHE A 77 9.85 1.06 5.60
CA PHE A 77 10.85 1.49 4.61
C PHE A 77 11.72 0.35 4.08
N GLY A 78 11.08 -0.75 3.70
CA GLY A 78 11.71 -1.92 3.10
C GLY A 78 11.01 -3.22 3.47
N ALA A 79 10.90 -4.14 2.51
CA ALA A 79 10.22 -5.42 2.71
C ALA A 79 10.91 -6.31 3.77
N ASP A 80 12.24 -6.24 3.87
CA ASP A 80 13.03 -6.91 4.91
C ASP A 80 12.71 -6.41 6.31
N LYS A 81 12.51 -5.11 6.48
CA LYS A 81 12.16 -4.50 7.77
C LYS A 81 10.72 -4.84 8.15
N THR A 82 9.79 -4.74 7.17
CA THR A 82 8.39 -5.15 7.37
C THR A 82 8.29 -6.63 7.74
N MET A 83 8.98 -7.51 7.01
CA MET A 83 9.02 -8.93 7.34
C MET A 83 9.63 -9.19 8.73
N THR A 84 10.70 -8.47 9.08
CA THR A 84 11.30 -8.57 10.42
C THR A 84 10.30 -8.18 11.50
N ALA A 85 9.56 -7.07 11.33
CA ALA A 85 8.55 -6.64 12.30
C ALA A 85 7.46 -7.71 12.51
N VAL A 86 7.01 -8.38 11.45
CA VAL A 86 6.04 -9.49 11.55
C VAL A 86 6.65 -10.70 12.27
N LEU A 87 7.87 -11.10 11.91
CA LEU A 87 8.52 -12.27 12.51
C LEU A 87 8.87 -12.08 13.99
N THR A 88 9.09 -10.83 14.43
CA THR A 88 9.42 -10.49 15.82
C THR A 88 8.24 -10.06 16.67
N ASP A 89 7.01 -10.17 16.15
CA ASP A 89 5.77 -9.72 16.81
C ASP A 89 5.71 -8.21 17.12
N GLU A 90 6.49 -7.39 16.41
CA GLU A 90 6.38 -5.93 16.45
C GLU A 90 5.20 -5.44 15.58
N ALA A 91 4.78 -6.26 14.62
CA ALA A 91 3.57 -6.07 13.84
C ALA A 91 2.80 -7.38 13.72
N ASP A 92 1.47 -7.30 13.74
CA ASP A 92 0.56 -8.44 13.55
C ASP A 92 0.45 -8.81 12.08
N ILE A 93 0.42 -7.79 11.21
CA ILE A 93 0.25 -7.92 9.76
C ILE A 93 1.35 -7.12 9.06
N GLY A 94 1.92 -7.71 8.03
CA GLY A 94 2.84 -7.06 7.11
C GLY A 94 2.17 -6.80 5.76
N PHE A 95 2.46 -5.63 5.17
CA PHE A 95 2.03 -5.29 3.82
C PHE A 95 3.26 -4.96 2.98
N MET A 96 3.64 -5.87 2.09
CA MET A 96 4.90 -5.82 1.36
C MET A 96 4.84 -6.63 0.06
N GLY A 97 5.95 -6.66 -0.66
CA GLY A 97 6.10 -7.54 -1.83
C GLY A 97 5.87 -9.00 -1.45
N SER A 98 5.06 -9.67 -2.26
CA SER A 98 4.62 -11.05 -1.98
C SER A 98 5.75 -12.09 -2.03
N GLU A 99 6.90 -11.76 -2.64
CA GLU A 99 8.13 -12.57 -2.64
C GLU A 99 8.70 -12.81 -1.24
N SER A 100 8.48 -11.88 -0.32
CA SER A 100 9.05 -11.95 1.03
C SER A 100 8.58 -13.16 1.82
N THR A 101 7.36 -13.65 1.57
CA THR A 101 6.85 -14.88 2.19
C THR A 101 7.55 -16.11 1.65
N ILE A 102 7.89 -16.12 0.35
CA ILE A 102 8.66 -17.20 -0.29
C ILE A 102 10.05 -17.30 0.34
N TYR A 103 10.73 -16.17 0.54
CA TYR A 103 12.07 -16.16 1.16
C TYR A 103 12.08 -16.69 2.59
N THR A 104 11.09 -16.34 3.41
CA THR A 104 11.00 -16.84 4.78
C THR A 104 10.69 -18.32 4.85
N TYR A 105 9.85 -18.83 3.96
CA TYR A 105 9.53 -20.25 3.85
C TYR A 105 10.76 -21.05 3.37
N ALA A 106 11.39 -20.62 2.27
CA ALA A 106 12.59 -21.25 1.74
C ALA A 106 13.78 -21.20 2.73
N GLY A 107 13.84 -20.15 3.58
CA GLY A 107 14.78 -20.04 4.69
C GLY A 107 14.51 -20.98 5.87
N GLY A 108 13.45 -21.80 5.81
CA GLY A 108 13.13 -22.82 6.81
C GLY A 108 12.47 -22.28 8.08
N SER A 109 11.82 -21.13 8.02
CA SER A 109 11.01 -20.61 9.13
C SER A 109 9.90 -21.61 9.47
N LYS A 110 9.75 -21.96 10.75
CA LYS A 110 8.71 -22.90 11.21
C LYS A 110 7.34 -22.24 11.32
N ASP A 111 7.33 -20.99 11.78
CA ASP A 111 6.14 -20.15 11.81
C ASP A 111 6.30 -19.10 10.71
N TYR A 112 6.20 -19.58 9.49
CA TYR A 112 6.36 -18.76 8.29
C TYR A 112 5.16 -17.83 8.08
N VAL A 113 5.36 -16.84 7.23
CA VAL A 113 4.36 -15.81 6.94
C VAL A 113 3.54 -16.23 5.73
N VAL A 114 2.21 -16.10 5.82
CA VAL A 114 1.24 -16.52 4.81
C VAL A 114 0.50 -15.30 4.27
N ASN A 115 0.35 -15.20 2.96
CA ASN A 115 -0.43 -14.17 2.30
C ASN A 115 -1.93 -14.50 2.42
N PHE A 116 -2.75 -13.52 2.79
CA PHE A 116 -4.20 -13.69 2.92
C PHE A 116 -5.03 -12.71 2.09
N ALA A 117 -4.40 -11.65 1.56
CA ALA A 117 -5.06 -10.66 0.71
C ALA A 117 -4.05 -10.01 -0.24
N GLN A 118 -4.34 -9.96 -1.54
CA GLN A 118 -3.53 -9.28 -2.55
C GLN A 118 -4.18 -7.95 -2.94
N LEU A 119 -3.44 -6.83 -2.79
CA LEU A 119 -3.96 -5.50 -3.11
C LEU A 119 -3.70 -5.10 -4.56
N THR A 120 -2.45 -5.23 -5.01
CA THR A 120 -2.00 -4.75 -6.31
C THR A 120 -1.66 -5.90 -7.25
N GLN A 121 -2.04 -5.73 -8.52
CA GLN A 121 -1.84 -6.73 -9.58
C GLN A 121 -0.90 -6.26 -10.69
N ARG A 122 -0.27 -5.08 -10.51
CA ARG A 122 0.73 -4.52 -11.42
C ARG A 122 1.82 -3.86 -10.61
N ALA A 123 2.99 -3.66 -11.22
CA ALA A 123 4.05 -2.86 -10.62
C ALA A 123 3.60 -1.39 -10.48
N GLY A 124 3.99 -0.76 -9.37
CA GLY A 124 3.67 0.63 -9.08
C GLY A 124 4.76 1.63 -9.48
N ASN A 125 5.82 1.14 -10.11
CA ASN A 125 6.97 1.94 -10.50
C ASN A 125 6.83 2.50 -11.92
N PHE A 126 7.52 3.62 -12.12
CA PHE A 126 7.69 4.27 -13.40
C PHE A 126 9.17 4.41 -13.73
N LEU A 127 9.52 4.31 -14.99
CA LEU A 127 10.83 4.67 -15.48
C LEU A 127 10.84 6.16 -15.78
N VAL A 128 11.77 6.88 -15.18
CA VAL A 128 11.96 8.33 -15.35
C VAL A 128 13.27 8.56 -16.08
N SER A 129 13.22 9.28 -17.18
CA SER A 129 14.39 9.73 -17.94
C SER A 129 14.82 11.12 -17.53
N ARG A 130 16.12 11.43 -17.62
CA ARG A 130 16.64 12.78 -17.39
C ARG A 130 16.27 13.75 -18.51
N GLU A 131 16.20 13.24 -19.73
CA GLU A 131 15.87 14.02 -20.93
C GLU A 131 14.49 13.60 -21.46
N PRO A 132 13.74 14.49 -22.11
CA PRO A 132 12.44 14.15 -22.69
C PRO A 132 12.61 13.17 -23.85
N ILE A 133 11.82 12.09 -23.85
CA ILE A 133 11.80 11.06 -24.89
C ILE A 133 10.35 10.92 -25.40
N GLU A 134 10.09 11.30 -26.65
CA GLU A 134 8.73 11.24 -27.23
C GLU A 134 8.24 9.83 -27.52
N ASN A 135 9.13 8.93 -27.91
CA ASN A 135 8.80 7.53 -28.23
C ASN A 135 9.85 6.65 -27.55
N PHE A 136 9.60 6.33 -26.28
CA PHE A 136 10.50 5.48 -25.52
C PHE A 136 10.45 4.04 -26.03
N ASP A 137 11.62 3.42 -26.14
CA ASP A 137 11.81 2.00 -26.38
C ASP A 137 12.82 1.46 -25.36
N TRP A 138 12.57 0.29 -24.81
CA TRP A 138 13.41 -0.33 -23.78
C TRP A 138 14.87 -0.50 -24.26
N GLU A 139 15.11 -0.70 -25.56
CA GLU A 139 16.47 -0.79 -26.12
C GLU A 139 17.32 0.49 -25.91
N MET A 140 16.67 1.64 -25.65
CA MET A 140 17.37 2.89 -25.33
C MET A 140 18.14 2.84 -24.01
N LEU A 141 17.84 1.88 -23.15
CA LEU A 141 18.56 1.68 -21.88
C LEU A 141 19.94 1.02 -22.09
N LYS A 142 20.24 0.45 -23.26
CA LYS A 142 21.53 -0.18 -23.51
C LYS A 142 22.67 0.83 -23.44
N GLY A 143 23.65 0.54 -22.60
CA GLY A 143 24.83 1.41 -22.35
C GLY A 143 24.60 2.52 -21.36
N THR A 144 23.42 2.64 -20.73
CA THR A 144 23.08 3.69 -19.75
C THR A 144 23.24 3.23 -18.32
N GLU A 145 23.20 4.20 -17.40
CA GLU A 145 23.10 3.97 -15.96
C GLU A 145 21.67 4.23 -15.48
N VAL A 146 21.08 3.21 -14.82
CA VAL A 146 19.74 3.27 -14.24
C VAL A 146 19.83 3.14 -12.73
N LEU A 147 19.20 4.05 -11.97
CA LEU A 147 19.01 3.88 -10.53
C LEU A 147 17.83 2.91 -10.34
N GLY A 148 18.12 1.65 -10.01
CA GLY A 148 17.22 0.51 -10.28
C GLY A 148 16.64 -0.21 -9.08
N GLY A 149 16.41 0.45 -7.96
CA GLY A 149 15.77 -0.18 -6.80
C GLY A 149 16.72 -1.13 -6.03
N ARG A 150 16.19 -1.75 -4.97
CA ARG A 150 16.96 -2.61 -4.08
C ARG A 150 17.07 -4.04 -4.63
N ALA A 151 18.26 -4.63 -4.53
CA ALA A 151 18.50 -6.02 -4.92
C ALA A 151 17.59 -7.02 -4.17
N GLY A 152 17.02 -7.99 -4.90
CA GLY A 152 16.10 -9.01 -4.39
C GLY A 152 14.70 -8.54 -4.05
N GLY A 153 14.35 -7.28 -4.32
CA GLY A 153 13.00 -6.74 -4.14
C GLY A 153 12.19 -6.73 -5.44
N MET A 154 10.86 -6.70 -5.33
CA MET A 154 9.96 -6.63 -6.49
C MET A 154 10.30 -5.52 -7.49
N PRO A 155 10.67 -4.28 -7.07
CA PRO A 155 11.03 -3.23 -8.01
C PRO A 155 12.13 -3.64 -8.99
N GLN A 156 13.23 -4.20 -8.48
CA GLN A 156 14.34 -4.66 -9.30
C GLN A 156 13.95 -5.86 -10.16
N MET A 157 13.35 -6.88 -9.55
CA MET A 157 13.03 -8.12 -10.25
C MET A 157 12.05 -7.91 -11.41
N VAL A 158 11.03 -7.07 -11.22
CA VAL A 158 10.10 -6.71 -12.29
C VAL A 158 10.78 -5.88 -13.37
N PHE A 159 11.66 -4.95 -13.01
CA PHE A 159 12.43 -4.19 -13.98
C PHE A 159 13.31 -5.12 -14.83
N GLU A 160 14.08 -6.01 -14.21
CA GLU A 160 14.90 -6.99 -14.92
C GLU A 160 14.07 -7.97 -15.77
N TYR A 161 12.89 -8.37 -15.29
CA TYR A 161 11.94 -9.18 -16.06
C TYR A 161 11.50 -8.47 -17.36
N ILE A 162 11.18 -7.16 -17.27
CA ILE A 162 10.83 -6.36 -18.45
C ILE A 162 12.03 -6.26 -19.40
N LEU A 163 13.23 -6.00 -18.89
CA LEU A 163 14.45 -5.96 -19.72
C LEU A 163 14.65 -7.28 -20.50
N LYS A 164 14.60 -8.42 -19.81
CA LYS A 164 14.73 -9.73 -20.41
C LYS A 164 13.65 -10.03 -21.46
N LYS A 165 12.40 -9.63 -21.16
CA LYS A 165 11.27 -9.74 -22.11
C LYS A 165 11.52 -8.94 -23.40
N ASN A 166 12.31 -7.88 -23.34
CA ASN A 166 12.73 -7.04 -24.47
C ASN A 166 14.12 -7.45 -25.02
N ASN A 167 14.63 -8.64 -24.67
CA ASN A 167 15.93 -9.16 -25.11
C ASN A 167 17.13 -8.26 -24.69
N ILE A 168 17.04 -7.67 -23.51
CA ILE A 168 18.09 -6.86 -22.88
C ILE A 168 18.64 -7.65 -21.69
N ASP A 169 19.95 -7.88 -21.67
CA ASP A 169 20.63 -8.50 -20.53
C ASP A 169 20.88 -7.44 -19.44
N PRO A 170 20.21 -7.52 -18.26
CA PRO A 170 20.35 -6.52 -17.22
C PRO A 170 21.76 -6.42 -16.62
N LYS A 171 22.64 -7.41 -16.87
CA LYS A 171 24.02 -7.43 -16.35
C LYS A 171 25.06 -7.04 -17.40
N ALA A 172 24.74 -7.18 -18.69
CA ALA A 172 25.69 -6.97 -19.77
C ALA A 172 25.39 -5.70 -20.59
N ASP A 173 24.10 -5.35 -20.73
CA ASP A 173 23.68 -4.30 -21.67
C ASP A 173 23.55 -2.91 -21.03
N LEU A 174 23.43 -2.81 -19.69
CA LEU A 174 23.33 -1.55 -18.98
C LEU A 174 23.94 -1.64 -17.57
N SER A 175 24.05 -0.52 -16.87
CA SER A 175 24.45 -0.46 -15.47
C SER A 175 23.24 -0.17 -14.59
N ILE A 176 22.89 -1.10 -13.68
CA ILE A 176 21.81 -0.89 -12.70
C ILE A 176 22.44 -0.61 -11.34
N ASP A 177 22.38 0.64 -10.87
CA ASP A 177 22.84 0.99 -9.52
C ASP A 177 21.78 0.66 -8.48
N GLN A 178 22.12 -0.27 -7.59
CA GLN A 178 21.30 -0.75 -6.48
C GLN A 178 21.87 -0.36 -5.11
N SER A 179 22.86 0.51 -5.08
CA SER A 179 23.54 0.91 -3.84
C SER A 179 22.81 2.01 -3.06
N ILE A 180 21.83 2.66 -3.71
CA ILE A 180 21.07 3.77 -3.13
C ILE A 180 19.87 3.22 -2.36
N ASP A 181 19.71 3.68 -1.12
CA ASP A 181 18.58 3.28 -0.27
C ASP A 181 17.23 3.65 -0.88
N PHE A 182 16.26 2.75 -0.69
CA PHE A 182 14.87 2.97 -1.08
C PHE A 182 14.33 4.30 -0.51
N GLY A 183 13.72 5.11 -1.39
CA GLY A 183 13.25 6.45 -1.04
C GLY A 183 14.29 7.57 -1.20
N SER A 184 15.55 7.24 -1.53
CA SER A 184 16.61 8.22 -1.80
C SER A 184 16.98 8.35 -3.28
N THR A 185 16.46 7.46 -4.12
CA THR A 185 16.78 7.40 -5.57
C THR A 185 16.37 8.67 -6.31
N ALA A 186 15.17 9.20 -6.06
CA ALA A 186 14.71 10.45 -6.67
C ALA A 186 15.62 11.65 -6.33
N ALA A 187 16.10 11.74 -5.07
CA ALA A 187 17.02 12.79 -4.66
C ALA A 187 18.40 12.63 -5.31
N ALA A 188 18.91 11.39 -5.41
CA ALA A 188 20.16 11.10 -6.11
C ALA A 188 20.05 11.42 -7.61
N PHE A 189 18.92 11.08 -8.23
CA PHE A 189 18.62 11.42 -9.61
C PHE A 189 18.56 12.94 -9.82
N SER A 190 17.81 13.70 -9.02
CA SER A 190 17.82 15.18 -9.07
C SER A 190 19.23 15.75 -8.85
N GLY A 191 20.06 15.07 -8.06
CA GLY A 191 21.48 15.40 -7.83
C GLY A 191 22.41 15.10 -9.00
N GLY A 192 21.92 14.52 -10.11
CA GLY A 192 22.66 14.26 -11.33
C GLY A 192 23.21 12.85 -11.46
N GLN A 193 22.79 11.88 -10.61
CA GLN A 193 23.18 10.48 -10.74
C GLN A 193 22.22 9.74 -11.69
N GLY A 194 22.74 8.81 -12.49
CA GLY A 194 21.99 8.04 -13.46
C GLY A 194 21.40 8.83 -14.63
N GLU A 195 21.16 8.18 -15.73
CA GLU A 195 20.45 8.72 -16.91
C GLU A 195 18.96 8.41 -16.80
N PHE A 196 18.63 7.32 -16.10
CA PHE A 196 17.28 6.91 -15.76
C PHE A 196 17.18 6.53 -14.28
N THR A 197 15.95 6.55 -13.75
CA THR A 197 15.65 6.05 -12.42
C THR A 197 14.30 5.35 -12.40
N VAL A 198 14.18 4.32 -11.57
CA VAL A 198 12.92 3.58 -11.33
C VAL A 198 12.30 4.11 -10.05
N GLU A 199 11.19 4.83 -10.17
CA GLU A 199 10.57 5.55 -9.07
C GLU A 199 9.13 5.11 -8.81
N PHE A 200 8.74 5.15 -7.53
CA PHE A 200 7.34 5.10 -7.13
C PHE A 200 6.73 6.50 -7.09
N GLU A 201 5.41 6.56 -7.07
CA GLU A 201 4.69 7.79 -6.76
C GLU A 201 4.65 8.05 -5.24
N PRO A 202 4.77 9.31 -4.78
CA PRO A 202 4.70 10.55 -5.58
C PRO A 202 6.03 11.01 -6.18
N HIS A 203 7.12 10.25 -6.07
CA HIS A 203 8.45 10.70 -6.48
C HIS A 203 8.56 10.87 -8.00
N ALA A 204 7.99 9.96 -8.80
CA ALA A 204 8.00 10.07 -10.26
C ALA A 204 7.33 11.38 -10.72
N THR A 205 6.11 11.66 -10.27
CA THR A 205 5.42 12.92 -10.57
C THR A 205 6.17 14.14 -10.04
N SER A 206 6.77 14.07 -8.84
CA SER A 206 7.54 15.16 -8.27
C SER A 206 8.78 15.52 -9.11
N LEU A 207 9.43 14.54 -9.73
CA LEU A 207 10.55 14.78 -10.67
C LEU A 207 10.05 15.52 -11.92
N GLU A 208 8.89 15.13 -12.47
CA GLU A 208 8.29 15.83 -13.61
C GLU A 208 7.88 17.27 -13.28
N GLU A 209 7.19 17.48 -12.15
CA GLU A 209 6.73 18.82 -11.72
C GLU A 209 7.91 19.79 -11.48
N LYS A 210 9.05 19.28 -11.02
CA LYS A 210 10.29 20.06 -10.83
C LYS A 210 11.07 20.27 -12.12
N GLY A 211 10.77 19.52 -13.18
CA GLY A 211 11.55 19.51 -14.41
C GLY A 211 12.90 18.80 -14.28
N ASP A 212 13.06 17.95 -13.26
CA ASP A 212 14.27 17.16 -13.01
C ASP A 212 14.26 15.84 -13.78
N GLY A 213 13.10 15.41 -14.32
CA GLY A 213 12.95 14.19 -15.09
C GLY A 213 11.61 14.09 -15.82
N TYR A 214 11.45 13.05 -16.62
CA TYR A 214 10.29 12.78 -17.46
C TYR A 214 9.88 11.31 -17.32
N VAL A 215 8.66 11.04 -16.95
CA VAL A 215 8.13 9.66 -16.95
C VAL A 215 8.02 9.18 -18.39
N VAL A 216 8.73 8.12 -18.74
CA VAL A 216 8.81 7.57 -20.12
C VAL A 216 8.17 6.19 -20.26
N ALA A 217 8.03 5.44 -19.16
CA ALA A 217 7.36 4.13 -19.20
C ALA A 217 6.73 3.79 -17.83
N SER A 218 5.64 3.00 -17.87
CA SER A 218 5.08 2.35 -16.69
C SER A 218 5.57 0.91 -16.62
N LEU A 219 6.27 0.55 -15.53
CA LEU A 219 6.64 -0.85 -15.31
C LEU A 219 5.40 -1.72 -15.10
N GLY A 220 4.31 -1.14 -14.60
CA GLY A 220 3.05 -1.84 -14.39
C GLY A 220 2.36 -2.26 -15.68
N GLU A 221 2.45 -1.44 -16.74
CA GLU A 221 1.92 -1.79 -18.07
C GLU A 221 2.81 -2.84 -18.74
N ASP A 222 4.12 -2.65 -18.74
CA ASP A 222 5.08 -3.48 -19.47
C ASP A 222 5.32 -4.84 -18.84
N SER A 223 5.27 -4.95 -17.51
CA SER A 223 5.33 -6.25 -16.83
C SER A 223 4.07 -7.11 -17.03
N GLY A 224 2.93 -6.47 -17.27
CA GLY A 224 1.63 -7.12 -17.22
C GLY A 224 1.12 -7.33 -15.79
N TYR A 225 0.24 -8.31 -15.60
CA TYR A 225 -0.30 -8.64 -14.28
C TYR A 225 0.69 -9.45 -13.48
N VAL A 226 1.24 -8.85 -12.41
CA VAL A 226 2.14 -9.48 -11.45
C VAL A 226 1.59 -9.28 -10.03
N PRO A 227 1.66 -10.27 -9.14
CA PRO A 227 1.18 -10.14 -7.76
C PRO A 227 2.20 -9.32 -6.97
N TYR A 228 2.06 -7.98 -7.03
CA TYR A 228 3.13 -7.09 -6.58
C TYR A 228 3.17 -6.92 -5.07
N THR A 229 2.03 -6.60 -4.42
CA THR A 229 1.95 -6.46 -2.96
C THR A 229 0.78 -7.21 -2.38
N ALA A 230 1.02 -7.82 -1.21
CA ALA A 230 0.02 -8.58 -0.47
C ALA A 230 0.11 -8.31 1.05
N PHE A 231 -1.02 -8.49 1.73
CA PHE A 231 -1.09 -8.54 3.18
C PHE A 231 -0.80 -9.95 3.65
N SER A 232 0.04 -10.05 4.65
CA SER A 232 0.51 -11.32 5.16
C SER A 232 0.68 -11.28 6.68
N ALA A 233 0.55 -12.42 7.33
CA ALA A 233 0.77 -12.56 8.77
C ALA A 233 1.40 -13.93 9.06
N LYS A 234 1.97 -14.11 10.26
CA LYS A 234 2.45 -15.43 10.67
C LYS A 234 1.32 -16.45 10.63
N LYS A 235 1.64 -17.67 10.22
CA LYS A 235 0.67 -18.78 10.20
C LYS A 235 -0.05 -18.95 11.53
N SER A 236 0.70 -18.91 12.63
CA SER A 236 0.14 -19.00 13.98
C SER A 236 -0.82 -17.86 14.32
N PHE A 237 -0.55 -16.64 13.83
CA PHE A 237 -1.44 -15.49 14.04
C PHE A 237 -2.77 -15.68 13.29
N ILE A 238 -2.72 -16.12 12.02
CA ILE A 238 -3.92 -16.37 11.20
C ILE A 238 -4.77 -17.49 11.84
N GLU A 239 -4.13 -18.59 12.26
CA GLU A 239 -4.83 -19.72 12.89
C GLU A 239 -5.43 -19.36 14.26
N GLY A 240 -4.74 -18.50 15.02
CA GLY A 240 -5.18 -18.07 16.36
C GLY A 240 -6.22 -16.94 16.34
N ASN A 241 -6.29 -16.15 15.27
CA ASN A 241 -7.13 -14.95 15.17
C ASN A 241 -7.90 -14.85 13.84
N PRO A 242 -8.60 -15.92 13.40
CA PRO A 242 -9.24 -15.94 12.08
C PRO A 242 -10.31 -14.86 11.93
N GLU A 243 -11.00 -14.50 13.01
CA GLU A 243 -12.03 -13.44 13.02
C GLU A 243 -11.38 -12.05 12.79
N VAL A 244 -10.21 -11.80 13.37
CA VAL A 244 -9.47 -10.54 13.16
C VAL A 244 -9.01 -10.43 11.71
N ILE A 245 -8.47 -11.51 11.13
CA ILE A 245 -8.06 -11.54 9.72
C ILE A 245 -9.27 -11.33 8.79
N GLN A 246 -10.43 -11.93 9.09
CA GLN A 246 -11.64 -11.70 8.30
C GLN A 246 -12.11 -10.25 8.38
N SER A 247 -12.23 -9.68 9.58
CA SER A 247 -12.59 -8.26 9.79
C SER A 247 -11.62 -7.32 9.07
N PHE A 248 -10.32 -7.58 9.17
CA PHE A 248 -9.30 -6.80 8.47
C PHE A 248 -9.48 -6.88 6.94
N THR A 249 -9.74 -8.08 6.41
CA THR A 249 -9.94 -8.32 4.98
C THR A 249 -11.24 -7.67 4.49
N ASN A 250 -12.32 -7.69 5.28
CA ASN A 250 -13.58 -7.00 4.96
C ASN A 250 -13.36 -5.48 4.84
N ALA A 251 -12.63 -4.87 5.78
CA ALA A 251 -12.32 -3.45 5.72
C ALA A 251 -11.52 -3.08 4.47
N LEU A 252 -10.54 -3.90 4.11
CA LEU A 252 -9.76 -3.72 2.87
C LEU A 252 -10.62 -3.85 1.61
N GLN A 253 -11.54 -4.83 1.57
CA GLN A 253 -12.43 -5.01 0.41
C GLN A 253 -13.32 -3.79 0.21
N LYS A 254 -13.87 -3.20 1.29
CA LYS A 254 -14.62 -1.93 1.20
C LYS A 254 -13.76 -0.81 0.59
N GLY A 255 -12.48 -0.73 0.96
CA GLY A 255 -11.54 0.22 0.36
C GLY A 255 -11.27 -0.04 -1.12
N MET A 256 -11.17 -1.31 -1.53
CA MET A 256 -11.07 -1.71 -2.94
C MET A 256 -12.34 -1.34 -3.72
N ASP A 257 -13.53 -1.65 -3.18
CA ASP A 257 -14.81 -1.33 -3.80
C ASP A 257 -14.98 0.18 -3.98
N TYR A 258 -14.55 0.96 -2.99
CA TYR A 258 -14.55 2.42 -3.09
C TYR A 258 -13.68 2.90 -4.26
N VAL A 259 -12.42 2.46 -4.31
CA VAL A 259 -11.47 2.86 -5.36
C VAL A 259 -11.96 2.42 -6.75
N ASN A 260 -12.55 1.24 -6.87
CA ASN A 260 -13.06 0.73 -8.14
C ASN A 260 -14.37 1.41 -8.61
N SER A 261 -15.06 2.14 -7.72
CA SER A 261 -16.37 2.76 -8.03
C SER A 261 -16.37 4.29 -8.03
N HIS A 262 -15.28 4.94 -7.59
CA HIS A 262 -15.18 6.40 -7.48
C HIS A 262 -14.15 6.97 -8.45
N SER A 263 -14.31 8.25 -8.77
CA SER A 263 -13.35 8.97 -9.60
C SER A 263 -12.04 9.23 -8.88
N SER A 264 -10.95 9.40 -9.64
CA SER A 264 -9.63 9.73 -9.08
C SER A 264 -9.65 10.97 -8.17
N SER A 265 -10.50 11.97 -8.46
CA SER A 265 -10.64 13.16 -7.62
C SER A 265 -11.32 12.87 -6.29
N GLU A 266 -12.35 12.00 -6.26
CA GLU A 266 -13.02 11.58 -5.03
C GLU A 266 -12.07 10.74 -4.15
N ILE A 267 -11.32 9.83 -4.77
CA ILE A 267 -10.30 9.05 -4.06
C ILE A 267 -9.23 9.97 -3.49
N ALA A 268 -8.74 10.95 -4.27
CA ALA A 268 -7.76 11.92 -3.81
C ALA A 268 -8.27 12.76 -2.63
N ASP A 269 -9.57 13.13 -2.60
CA ASP A 269 -10.18 13.83 -1.47
C ASP A 269 -10.10 12.99 -0.18
N VAL A 270 -10.38 11.70 -0.28
CA VAL A 270 -10.38 10.80 0.87
C VAL A 270 -8.97 10.58 1.41
N ILE A 271 -8.00 10.27 0.52
CA ILE A 271 -6.64 9.91 0.98
C ILE A 271 -5.71 11.10 1.23
N ALA A 272 -6.13 12.34 0.89
CA ALA A 272 -5.31 13.55 1.10
C ALA A 272 -4.75 13.71 2.52
N PRO A 273 -5.44 13.36 3.62
CA PRO A 273 -4.87 13.43 4.96
C PRO A 273 -3.62 12.58 5.15
N GLN A 274 -3.49 11.46 4.44
CA GLN A 274 -2.31 10.58 4.47
C GLN A 274 -1.10 11.20 3.73
N PHE A 275 -1.33 12.15 2.82
CA PHE A 275 -0.31 12.76 1.96
C PHE A 275 -0.32 14.29 2.07
N ALA A 276 -0.29 14.81 3.30
CA ALA A 276 -0.42 16.24 3.58
C ALA A 276 0.62 17.14 2.88
N GLU A 277 1.78 16.60 2.51
CA GLU A 277 2.84 17.31 1.79
C GLU A 277 2.62 17.34 0.26
N THR A 278 1.66 16.55 -0.27
CA THR A 278 1.39 16.41 -1.71
C THR A 278 0.12 17.18 -2.08
N PRO A 279 0.17 18.11 -3.05
CA PRO A 279 -1.02 18.81 -3.52
C PRO A 279 -2.09 17.84 -4.01
N LYS A 280 -3.36 18.15 -3.75
CA LYS A 280 -4.49 17.29 -4.16
C LYS A 280 -4.50 17.01 -5.66
N GLU A 281 -4.17 18.00 -6.47
CA GLU A 281 -4.10 17.87 -7.93
C GLU A 281 -3.06 16.82 -8.32
N THR A 282 -1.92 16.81 -7.65
CA THR A 282 -0.86 15.80 -7.83
C THR A 282 -1.35 14.42 -7.41
N ILE A 283 -2.03 14.29 -6.25
CA ILE A 283 -2.64 13.02 -5.80
C ILE A 283 -3.64 12.52 -6.85
N THR A 284 -4.49 13.41 -7.38
CA THR A 284 -5.49 13.05 -8.42
C THR A 284 -4.79 12.53 -9.69
N THR A 285 -3.72 13.17 -10.13
CA THR A 285 -2.92 12.73 -11.29
C THR A 285 -2.36 11.33 -11.07
N ILE A 286 -1.77 11.08 -9.89
CA ILE A 286 -1.19 9.79 -9.52
C ILE A 286 -2.26 8.69 -9.46
N VAL A 287 -3.38 8.95 -8.79
CA VAL A 287 -4.51 8.00 -8.73
C VAL A 287 -5.01 7.68 -10.13
N THR A 288 -5.09 8.67 -11.03
CA THR A 288 -5.50 8.46 -12.42
C THR A 288 -4.52 7.53 -13.15
N ARG A 289 -3.21 7.73 -13.00
CA ARG A 289 -2.19 6.83 -13.58
C ARG A 289 -2.38 5.38 -13.12
N TYR A 290 -2.60 5.17 -11.81
CA TYR A 290 -2.80 3.84 -11.26
C TYR A 290 -4.13 3.20 -11.68
N HIS A 291 -5.19 3.99 -11.84
CA HIS A 291 -6.46 3.55 -12.42
C HIS A 291 -6.29 3.11 -13.89
N ASP A 292 -5.69 3.98 -14.72
CA ASP A 292 -5.55 3.76 -16.16
C ASP A 292 -4.74 2.49 -16.46
N GLN A 293 -3.71 2.20 -15.66
CA GLN A 293 -2.95 0.96 -15.78
C GLN A 293 -3.61 -0.26 -15.09
N ASN A 294 -4.80 -0.12 -14.48
CA ASN A 294 -5.51 -1.19 -13.78
C ASN A 294 -4.66 -1.83 -12.66
N THR A 295 -4.13 -0.99 -11.77
CA THR A 295 -3.21 -1.39 -10.69
C THR A 295 -3.88 -2.25 -9.63
N TRP A 296 -5.10 -1.86 -9.24
CA TRP A 296 -5.83 -2.50 -8.15
C TRP A 296 -6.76 -3.59 -8.68
N LYS A 297 -6.92 -4.64 -7.88
CA LYS A 297 -7.80 -5.77 -8.21
C LYS A 297 -9.28 -5.39 -7.98
N GLU A 298 -10.19 -6.19 -8.51
CA GLU A 298 -11.62 -6.12 -8.14
C GLU A 298 -11.85 -6.69 -6.74
N ASN A 299 -11.10 -7.72 -6.37
CA ASN A 299 -11.14 -8.37 -5.07
C ASN A 299 -9.73 -8.72 -4.59
N LEU A 300 -9.63 -9.08 -3.32
CA LEU A 300 -8.36 -9.34 -2.64
C LEU A 300 -7.83 -10.77 -2.81
N VAL A 301 -8.47 -11.62 -3.62
CA VAL A 301 -8.07 -13.03 -3.80
C VAL A 301 -6.70 -13.08 -4.48
N PHE A 302 -5.75 -13.80 -3.87
CA PHE A 302 -4.43 -14.05 -4.44
C PHE A 302 -4.46 -15.37 -5.22
N GLU A 303 -4.60 -15.28 -6.54
CA GLU A 303 -4.77 -16.41 -7.44
C GLU A 303 -3.49 -17.26 -7.57
N GLU A 304 -3.66 -18.58 -7.75
CA GLU A 304 -2.55 -19.52 -7.92
C GLU A 304 -1.69 -19.18 -9.15
N ASP A 305 -2.32 -18.84 -10.27
CA ASP A 305 -1.60 -18.46 -11.50
C ASP A 305 -0.70 -17.24 -11.27
N ALA A 306 -1.15 -16.27 -10.47
CA ALA A 306 -0.36 -15.11 -10.09
C ALA A 306 0.85 -15.50 -9.23
N PHE A 307 0.66 -16.42 -8.27
CA PHE A 307 1.76 -16.94 -7.44
C PHE A 307 2.77 -17.74 -8.27
N MET A 308 2.31 -18.51 -9.25
CA MET A 308 3.20 -19.23 -10.17
C MET A 308 4.02 -18.27 -11.04
N LEU A 309 3.41 -17.17 -11.52
CA LEU A 309 4.13 -16.12 -12.24
C LEU A 309 5.19 -15.46 -11.35
N LEU A 310 4.87 -15.18 -10.08
CA LEU A 310 5.83 -14.64 -9.12
C LEU A 310 7.06 -15.54 -8.99
N GLN A 311 6.85 -16.85 -8.85
CA GLN A 311 7.97 -17.79 -8.76
C GLN A 311 8.80 -17.85 -10.05
N ASN A 312 8.16 -17.72 -11.23
CA ASN A 312 8.90 -17.62 -12.49
C ASN A 312 9.82 -16.39 -12.49
N ILE A 313 9.32 -15.23 -12.05
CA ILE A 313 10.11 -13.99 -11.95
C ILE A 313 11.30 -14.17 -10.99
N LEU A 314 11.07 -14.79 -9.84
CA LEU A 314 12.11 -15.07 -8.84
C LEU A 314 13.19 -16.05 -9.38
N GLU A 315 12.78 -17.11 -10.07
CA GLU A 315 13.72 -18.05 -10.72
C GLU A 315 14.56 -17.35 -11.79
N GLU A 316 13.93 -16.52 -12.64
CA GLU A 316 14.62 -15.76 -13.68
C GLU A 316 15.59 -14.70 -13.10
N ALA A 317 15.27 -14.14 -11.95
CA ALA A 317 16.14 -13.24 -11.20
C ALA A 317 17.31 -13.99 -10.53
N GLY A 318 17.20 -15.32 -10.35
CA GLY A 318 18.16 -16.15 -9.63
C GLY A 318 17.98 -16.09 -8.11
N GLU A 319 16.83 -15.60 -7.64
CA GLU A 319 16.49 -15.44 -6.23
C GLU A 319 15.73 -16.65 -5.65
N LEU A 320 15.28 -17.58 -6.49
CA LEU A 320 14.61 -18.81 -6.10
C LEU A 320 15.27 -20.02 -6.75
N SER A 321 15.78 -20.93 -5.94
CA SER A 321 16.44 -22.17 -6.41
C SER A 321 15.49 -23.36 -6.46
N GLU A 322 14.41 -23.36 -5.68
CA GLU A 322 13.40 -24.41 -5.57
C GLU A 322 12.04 -23.77 -5.29
N ARG A 323 11.03 -24.21 -6.05
CA ARG A 323 9.66 -23.71 -5.90
C ARG A 323 9.05 -24.11 -4.58
N VAL A 324 8.19 -23.25 -4.06
CA VAL A 324 7.46 -23.44 -2.81
C VAL A 324 5.97 -23.71 -3.10
N PRO A 325 5.28 -24.50 -2.26
CA PRO A 325 3.87 -24.80 -2.46
C PRO A 325 2.98 -23.58 -2.28
N TYR A 326 2.04 -23.35 -3.19
CA TYR A 326 1.06 -22.28 -3.09
C TYR A 326 0.18 -22.41 -1.84
N GLU A 327 -0.31 -23.61 -1.58
CA GLU A 327 -1.21 -23.95 -0.47
C GLU A 327 -0.62 -23.71 0.93
N ASP A 328 0.72 -23.66 1.04
CA ASP A 328 1.41 -23.34 2.29
C ASP A 328 1.53 -21.82 2.49
N LEU A 329 1.61 -21.05 1.42
CA LEU A 329 1.95 -19.62 1.48
C LEU A 329 0.80 -18.67 1.12
N VAL A 330 -0.35 -19.20 0.68
CA VAL A 330 -1.52 -18.40 0.35
C VAL A 330 -2.78 -19.03 0.92
N THR A 331 -3.59 -18.21 1.60
CA THR A 331 -4.95 -18.55 1.97
C THR A 331 -5.93 -17.59 1.32
N THR A 332 -6.89 -18.11 0.57
CA THR A 332 -7.89 -17.31 -0.16
C THR A 332 -9.23 -17.21 0.54
N SER A 333 -9.44 -17.96 1.63
CA SER A 333 -10.74 -18.06 2.28
C SER A 333 -11.29 -16.72 2.75
N PHE A 334 -10.46 -15.89 3.38
CA PHE A 334 -10.86 -14.58 3.91
C PHE A 334 -11.21 -13.60 2.79
N ALA A 335 -10.37 -13.51 1.75
CA ALA A 335 -10.61 -12.66 0.59
C ALA A 335 -11.85 -13.11 -0.20
N SER A 336 -12.04 -14.41 -0.37
CA SER A 336 -13.22 -14.96 -1.05
C SER A 336 -14.53 -14.72 -0.25
N GLU A 337 -14.47 -14.66 1.08
CA GLU A 337 -15.62 -14.30 1.90
C GLU A 337 -15.92 -12.80 1.83
N ALA A 338 -14.89 -11.97 1.90
CA ALA A 338 -15.01 -10.50 1.83
C ALA A 338 -15.54 -10.01 0.46
N ALA A 339 -15.35 -10.77 -0.61
CA ALA A 339 -15.79 -10.45 -1.97
C ALA A 339 -17.26 -10.81 -2.26
N LYS A 340 -18.02 -11.37 -1.29
CA LYS A 340 -19.45 -11.74 -1.45
C LYS A 340 -20.38 -10.57 -1.24
#